data_1095ddd20d03f8c671c7bea9aae789f1
#
_entry.id   1095ddd20d03f8c671c7bea9aae789f1
#
_cell.length_a   1.000
_cell.length_b   1.000
_cell.length_c   1.000
_cell.angle_alpha   90.00
_cell.angle_beta   90.00
_cell.angle_gamma   90.00
#
_symmetry.space_group_name_H-M   'P 1'
#
loop_
_entity.id
_entity.type
_entity.pdbx_description
1 polymer ?
#
loop_
_entity_poly.entity_id
_entity_poly.type
_entity_poly.pdbx_seq_one_letter_code
_entity_poly.pdbx_strand_id
1 'polypeptide(L)'
;MHKLAQVKVSGTNPVRIMGILNTSPESFYKKSIKEEGQIAESARQMECEGADFIDVGGMSTAPYLSTMVSEREEIKRVSRAIRQIQNATNLPISVDTCRASVAKEALLLGAEILNDISGLKYDKEMVRIVSKFHPSVVLCAYGNKILSGDLLLQTKRLLQSSIEMARSAKIKPSNITIDPAIGFFRKAGKNPFYTKITKDWFQHDLDILRNLRFFKKMDYPILISVSNKSFIGKMIDKKDPSDRIYGSIVAEAIAVINGADIIRTHNVKETKDAVSVAQRFSKKLRKNL
;
A
#
# COMPACT_ATOMS: atom_id res chain seq x y z
N MET A 1 -1.38 -6.86 20.20
CA MET A 1 -0.28 -7.01 19.20
C MET A 1 -0.90 -6.98 17.81
N HIS A 2 -0.39 -6.13 16.92
CA HIS A 2 -0.90 -6.00 15.55
C HIS A 2 -0.31 -7.06 14.63
N LYS A 3 -1.11 -7.48 13.65
CA LYS A 3 -0.72 -8.42 12.60
C LYS A 3 -1.36 -8.04 11.27
N LEU A 4 -0.71 -8.41 10.18
CA LEU A 4 -1.26 -8.37 8.84
C LEU A 4 -1.25 -9.82 8.33
N ALA A 5 -2.40 -10.40 8.07
CA ALA A 5 -2.58 -11.85 7.99
C ALA A 5 -2.00 -12.55 9.23
N GLN A 6 -1.07 -13.48 9.07
CA GLN A 6 -0.41 -14.20 10.16
C GLN A 6 0.88 -13.50 10.65
N VAL A 7 1.37 -12.49 9.92
CA VAL A 7 2.65 -11.84 10.18
C VAL A 7 2.49 -10.74 11.23
N LYS A 8 3.26 -10.82 12.31
CA LYS A 8 3.32 -9.78 13.34
C LYS A 8 3.97 -8.51 12.77
N VAL A 9 3.31 -7.37 13.00
CA VAL A 9 3.76 -6.05 12.54
C VAL A 9 3.78 -5.07 13.72
N SER A 10 4.56 -4.00 13.61
CA SER A 10 4.70 -2.93 14.64
C SER A 10 5.34 -3.36 15.97
N GLY A 11 5.43 -2.46 16.91
CA GLY A 11 6.08 -2.68 18.19
C GLY A 11 7.58 -2.99 18.06
N THR A 12 8.04 -4.09 18.64
CA THR A 12 9.43 -4.58 18.56
C THR A 12 9.69 -5.45 17.34
N ASN A 13 8.65 -5.76 16.54
CA ASN A 13 8.83 -6.58 15.35
C ASN A 13 9.63 -5.82 14.28
N PRO A 14 10.39 -6.54 13.43
CA PRO A 14 11.07 -5.92 12.30
C PRO A 14 10.09 -5.24 11.35
N VAL A 15 10.55 -4.23 10.62
CA VAL A 15 9.79 -3.63 9.52
C VAL A 15 9.59 -4.70 8.44
N ARG A 16 8.38 -4.82 7.95
CA ARG A 16 7.99 -5.84 6.97
C ARG A 16 8.03 -5.27 5.55
N ILE A 17 8.19 -6.15 4.58
CA ILE A 17 8.27 -5.79 3.17
C ILE A 17 7.11 -6.43 2.44
N MET A 18 6.35 -5.60 1.71
CA MET A 18 5.25 -6.01 0.85
C MET A 18 5.67 -5.79 -0.61
N GLY A 19 5.91 -6.88 -1.33
CA GLY A 19 6.28 -6.83 -2.74
C GLY A 19 5.07 -6.54 -3.63
N ILE A 20 5.20 -5.61 -4.58
CA ILE A 20 4.14 -5.22 -5.52
C ILE A 20 4.19 -6.12 -6.75
N LEU A 21 3.10 -6.82 -7.03
CA LEU A 21 2.91 -7.62 -8.23
C LEU A 21 1.74 -7.06 -9.05
N ASN A 22 2.05 -6.27 -10.07
CA ASN A 22 1.04 -5.68 -10.96
C ASN A 22 0.77 -6.60 -12.16
N THR A 23 -0.51 -6.86 -12.42
CA THR A 23 -0.98 -7.59 -13.59
C THR A 23 -1.65 -6.69 -14.63
N SER A 24 -1.62 -5.36 -14.42
CA SER A 24 -2.24 -4.39 -15.31
C SER A 24 -1.22 -3.82 -16.31
N PRO A 25 -1.40 -4.03 -17.64
CA PRO A 25 -0.51 -3.45 -18.66
C PRO A 25 -0.45 -1.92 -18.61
N GLU A 26 -1.47 -1.29 -18.01
CA GLU A 26 -1.60 0.15 -17.83
C GLU A 26 -0.79 0.71 -16.65
N SER A 27 -0.07 -0.12 -15.90
CA SER A 27 0.72 0.33 -14.74
C SER A 27 1.73 1.40 -15.13
N PHE A 28 1.90 2.39 -14.25
CA PHE A 28 2.87 3.47 -14.44
C PHE A 28 4.33 2.97 -14.42
N TYR A 29 4.59 1.84 -13.78
CA TYR A 29 5.91 1.21 -13.76
C TYR A 29 5.87 -0.09 -14.55
N LYS A 30 6.21 -0.02 -15.84
CA LYS A 30 6.12 -1.16 -16.77
C LYS A 30 6.92 -2.39 -16.35
N LYS A 31 8.07 -2.22 -15.69
CA LYS A 31 8.87 -3.35 -15.19
C LYS A 31 8.18 -4.16 -14.09
N SER A 32 7.15 -3.61 -13.43
CA SER A 32 6.36 -4.34 -12.43
C SER A 32 5.23 -5.18 -13.03
N ILE A 33 4.93 -5.00 -14.32
CA ILE A 33 3.89 -5.74 -15.01
C ILE A 33 4.38 -7.15 -15.27
N LYS A 34 3.61 -8.15 -14.83
CA LYS A 34 3.95 -9.57 -15.02
C LYS A 34 2.94 -10.22 -15.96
N GLU A 35 3.48 -10.78 -17.03
CA GLU A 35 2.73 -11.62 -17.95
C GLU A 35 2.44 -12.98 -17.32
N GLU A 36 1.57 -13.76 -17.96
CA GLU A 36 1.06 -15.03 -17.40
C GLU A 36 2.15 -15.98 -16.93
N GLY A 37 3.21 -16.18 -17.73
CA GLY A 37 4.32 -17.07 -17.40
C GLY A 37 5.29 -16.53 -16.35
N GLN A 38 5.19 -15.28 -15.96
CA GLN A 38 6.15 -14.61 -15.07
C GLN A 38 5.66 -14.43 -13.62
N ILE A 39 4.37 -14.61 -13.37
CA ILE A 39 3.77 -14.35 -12.06
C ILE A 39 4.34 -15.28 -10.98
N ALA A 40 4.34 -16.59 -11.23
CA ALA A 40 4.84 -17.59 -10.30
C ALA A 40 6.34 -17.40 -10.00
N GLU A 41 7.15 -17.15 -11.04
CA GLU A 41 8.57 -16.90 -10.88
C GLU A 41 8.85 -15.61 -10.10
N SER A 42 8.10 -14.55 -10.39
CA SER A 42 8.21 -13.28 -9.65
C SER A 42 7.82 -13.44 -8.18
N ALA A 43 6.83 -14.27 -7.88
CA ALA A 43 6.44 -14.55 -6.50
C ALA A 43 7.55 -15.29 -5.74
N ARG A 44 8.16 -16.32 -6.33
CA ARG A 44 9.32 -17.02 -5.75
C ARG A 44 10.51 -16.08 -5.56
N GLN A 45 10.79 -15.24 -6.55
CA GLN A 45 11.86 -14.25 -6.46
C GLN A 45 11.64 -13.28 -5.30
N MET A 46 10.43 -12.72 -5.15
CA MET A 46 10.09 -11.83 -4.03
C MET A 46 10.28 -12.52 -2.67
N GLU A 47 9.89 -13.80 -2.55
CA GLU A 47 10.10 -14.58 -1.32
C GLU A 47 11.59 -14.75 -1.03
N CYS A 48 12.39 -15.17 -2.01
CA CYS A 48 13.84 -15.32 -1.88
C CYS A 48 14.54 -13.99 -1.54
N GLU A 49 14.04 -12.86 -2.05
CA GLU A 49 14.53 -11.51 -1.76
C GLU A 49 14.10 -10.98 -0.39
N GLY A 50 13.21 -11.69 0.30
CA GLY A 50 12.80 -11.40 1.67
C GLY A 50 11.57 -10.54 1.81
N ALA A 51 10.62 -10.63 0.87
CA ALA A 51 9.27 -10.13 1.07
C ALA A 51 8.55 -10.91 2.18
N ASP A 52 7.71 -10.23 2.93
CA ASP A 52 6.83 -10.81 3.94
C ASP A 52 5.39 -10.99 3.41
N PHE A 53 5.04 -10.28 2.34
CA PHE A 53 3.72 -10.30 1.69
C PHE A 53 3.88 -10.05 0.19
N ILE A 54 2.91 -10.53 -0.60
CA ILE A 54 2.76 -10.17 -2.02
C ILE A 54 1.44 -9.41 -2.19
N ASP A 55 1.50 -8.20 -2.77
CA ASP A 55 0.33 -7.35 -3.01
C ASP A 55 -0.01 -7.32 -4.51
N VAL A 56 -1.16 -7.88 -4.84
CA VAL A 56 -1.61 -8.09 -6.23
C VAL A 56 -2.55 -6.98 -6.66
N GLY A 57 -2.17 -6.25 -7.71
CA GLY A 57 -3.02 -5.23 -8.35
C GLY A 57 -3.46 -5.63 -9.76
N GLY A 58 -4.77 -5.63 -10.02
CA GLY A 58 -5.37 -5.89 -11.33
C GLY A 58 -5.60 -4.65 -12.20
N MET A 59 -5.54 -3.47 -11.59
CA MET A 59 -5.75 -2.16 -12.21
C MET A 59 -4.84 -1.12 -11.58
N SER A 60 -4.26 -0.23 -12.38
CA SER A 60 -3.48 0.88 -11.83
C SER A 60 -4.40 1.98 -11.30
N THR A 61 -4.14 2.45 -10.08
CA THR A 61 -4.87 3.57 -9.45
C THR A 61 -4.10 4.89 -9.47
N ALA A 62 -2.99 4.96 -10.24
CA ALA A 62 -2.17 6.17 -10.33
C ALA A 62 -3.00 7.38 -10.79
N PRO A 63 -3.10 8.48 -10.01
CA PRO A 63 -4.07 9.55 -10.25
C PRO A 63 -3.96 10.24 -11.61
N TYR A 64 -2.78 10.25 -12.20
CA TYR A 64 -2.47 10.92 -13.46
C TYR A 64 -2.67 10.05 -14.72
N LEU A 65 -3.09 8.78 -14.55
CA LEU A 65 -3.34 7.85 -15.64
C LEU A 65 -4.84 7.58 -15.80
N SER A 66 -5.25 7.36 -17.05
CA SER A 66 -6.59 6.86 -17.39
C SER A 66 -6.51 5.34 -17.56
N THR A 67 -6.71 4.62 -16.45
CA THR A 67 -6.38 3.19 -16.33
C THR A 67 -7.58 2.34 -15.92
N MET A 68 -8.78 2.93 -15.95
CA MET A 68 -10.00 2.21 -15.57
C MET A 68 -10.27 1.04 -16.52
N VAL A 69 -10.34 -0.16 -15.95
CA VAL A 69 -10.79 -1.38 -16.63
C VAL A 69 -12.15 -1.83 -16.10
N SER A 70 -12.81 -2.75 -16.78
CA SER A 70 -14.05 -3.35 -16.25
C SER A 70 -13.76 -4.19 -15.01
N GLU A 71 -14.74 -4.32 -14.11
CA GLU A 71 -14.62 -5.19 -12.93
C GLU A 71 -14.34 -6.64 -13.34
N ARG A 72 -14.97 -7.12 -14.43
CA ARG A 72 -14.74 -8.46 -14.96
C ARG A 72 -13.28 -8.68 -15.36
N GLU A 73 -12.65 -7.69 -16.00
CA GLU A 73 -11.25 -7.77 -16.38
C GLU A 73 -10.32 -7.73 -15.17
N GLU A 74 -10.59 -6.87 -14.20
CA GLU A 74 -9.83 -6.81 -12.95
C GLU A 74 -9.93 -8.12 -12.17
N ILE A 75 -11.14 -8.68 -12.02
CA ILE A 75 -11.38 -10.00 -11.40
C ILE A 75 -10.55 -11.07 -12.11
N LYS A 76 -10.61 -11.14 -13.45
CA LYS A 76 -9.87 -12.12 -14.24
C LYS A 76 -8.37 -12.06 -13.96
N ARG A 77 -7.80 -10.86 -13.98
CA ARG A 77 -6.36 -10.62 -13.73
C ARG A 77 -5.95 -11.02 -12.31
N VAL A 78 -6.68 -10.55 -11.31
CA VAL A 78 -6.40 -10.82 -9.89
C VAL A 78 -6.56 -12.31 -9.58
N SER A 79 -7.65 -12.93 -10.02
CA SER A 79 -7.93 -14.36 -9.76
C SER A 79 -6.83 -15.26 -10.34
N ARG A 80 -6.36 -14.95 -11.56
CA ARG A 80 -5.28 -15.68 -12.19
C ARG A 80 -3.97 -15.52 -11.42
N ALA A 81 -3.66 -14.30 -11.01
CA ALA A 81 -2.45 -14.02 -10.26
C ALA A 81 -2.43 -14.75 -8.91
N ILE A 82 -3.52 -14.71 -8.15
CA ILE A 82 -3.62 -15.38 -6.85
C ILE A 82 -3.34 -16.88 -6.99
N ARG A 83 -3.96 -17.57 -7.94
CA ARG A 83 -3.74 -19.02 -8.16
C ARG A 83 -2.27 -19.34 -8.48
N GLN A 84 -1.62 -18.52 -9.30
CA GLN A 84 -0.21 -18.73 -9.65
C GLN A 84 0.73 -18.45 -8.48
N ILE A 85 0.44 -17.44 -7.65
CA ILE A 85 1.22 -17.13 -6.45
C ILE A 85 1.09 -18.25 -5.43
N GLN A 86 -0.11 -18.77 -5.18
CA GLN A 86 -0.35 -19.88 -4.25
C GLN A 86 0.40 -21.17 -4.64
N ASN A 87 0.59 -21.40 -5.94
CA ASN A 87 1.40 -22.54 -6.44
C ASN A 87 2.91 -22.30 -6.35
N ALA A 88 3.34 -21.07 -6.05
CA ALA A 88 4.74 -20.67 -6.09
C ALA A 88 5.36 -20.37 -4.72
N THR A 89 4.56 -19.91 -3.76
CA THR A 89 5.01 -19.46 -2.43
C THR A 89 3.90 -19.58 -1.39
N ASN A 90 4.28 -19.62 -0.12
CA ASN A 90 3.35 -19.57 1.04
C ASN A 90 3.21 -18.17 1.63
N LEU A 91 3.73 -17.13 0.98
CA LEU A 91 3.59 -15.77 1.47
C LEU A 91 2.11 -15.34 1.49
N PRO A 92 1.64 -14.64 2.55
CA PRO A 92 0.31 -14.08 2.58
C PRO A 92 0.06 -13.15 1.39
N ILE A 93 -1.12 -13.31 0.78
CA ILE A 93 -1.52 -12.54 -0.41
C ILE A 93 -2.41 -11.37 0.01
N SER A 94 -2.03 -10.18 -0.44
CA SER A 94 -2.82 -8.95 -0.40
C SER A 94 -3.43 -8.68 -1.77
N VAL A 95 -4.68 -8.22 -1.79
CA VAL A 95 -5.31 -7.70 -3.01
C VAL A 95 -5.44 -6.18 -2.93
N ASP A 96 -4.83 -5.47 -3.91
CA ASP A 96 -4.95 -4.01 -4.08
C ASP A 96 -6.15 -3.69 -4.96
N THR A 97 -7.28 -3.38 -4.34
CA THR A 97 -8.52 -3.01 -5.02
C THR A 97 -9.43 -2.16 -4.14
N CYS A 98 -10.21 -1.27 -4.78
CA CYS A 98 -11.27 -0.50 -4.14
C CYS A 98 -12.67 -0.96 -4.58
N ARG A 99 -12.78 -2.09 -5.30
CA ARG A 99 -14.04 -2.66 -5.78
C ARG A 99 -14.43 -3.89 -4.98
N ALA A 100 -15.63 -3.88 -4.41
CA ALA A 100 -16.15 -4.95 -3.56
C ALA A 100 -16.26 -6.29 -4.28
N SER A 101 -16.63 -6.31 -5.56
CA SER A 101 -16.69 -7.52 -6.37
C SER A 101 -15.33 -8.19 -6.56
N VAL A 102 -14.27 -7.39 -6.80
CA VAL A 102 -12.89 -7.87 -6.94
C VAL A 102 -12.36 -8.39 -5.60
N ALA A 103 -12.56 -7.61 -4.52
CA ALA A 103 -12.19 -8.02 -3.17
C ALA A 103 -12.85 -9.33 -2.75
N LYS A 104 -14.17 -9.48 -3.01
CA LYS A 104 -14.92 -10.71 -2.74
C LYS A 104 -14.28 -11.93 -3.41
N GLU A 105 -13.98 -11.82 -4.70
CA GLU A 105 -13.43 -12.93 -5.46
C GLU A 105 -12.01 -13.27 -5.00
N ALA A 106 -11.18 -12.28 -4.75
CA ALA A 106 -9.85 -12.48 -4.23
C ALA A 106 -9.83 -13.17 -2.85
N LEU A 107 -10.73 -12.76 -1.94
CA LEU A 107 -10.86 -13.35 -0.61
C LEU A 107 -11.42 -14.80 -0.68
N LEU A 108 -12.33 -15.08 -1.60
CA LEU A 108 -12.79 -16.46 -1.86
C LEU A 108 -11.67 -17.36 -2.38
N LEU A 109 -10.72 -16.81 -3.11
CA LEU A 109 -9.55 -17.53 -3.62
C LEU A 109 -8.42 -17.64 -2.59
N GLY A 110 -8.59 -17.09 -1.38
CA GLY A 110 -7.62 -17.22 -0.29
C GLY A 110 -6.68 -16.04 -0.10
N ALA A 111 -6.93 -14.86 -0.70
CA ALA A 111 -6.27 -13.65 -0.26
C ALA A 111 -6.62 -13.37 1.21
N GLU A 112 -5.64 -12.99 2.01
CA GLU A 112 -5.80 -12.78 3.45
C GLU A 112 -5.87 -11.30 3.83
N ILE A 113 -5.43 -10.42 2.91
CA ILE A 113 -5.29 -8.98 3.13
C ILE A 113 -6.05 -8.24 2.03
N LEU A 114 -6.83 -7.24 2.44
CA LEU A 114 -7.42 -6.25 1.54
C LEU A 114 -6.64 -4.94 1.69
N ASN A 115 -5.98 -4.51 0.61
CA ASN A 115 -5.34 -3.20 0.50
C ASN A 115 -6.27 -2.27 -0.30
N ASP A 116 -6.99 -1.39 0.40
CA ASP A 116 -7.98 -0.51 -0.22
C ASP A 116 -7.52 0.95 -0.20
N ILE A 117 -7.13 1.45 -1.38
CA ILE A 117 -6.71 2.84 -1.58
C ILE A 117 -7.80 3.85 -1.20
N SER A 118 -9.06 3.44 -1.19
CA SER A 118 -10.18 4.29 -0.79
C SER A 118 -10.50 4.25 0.71
N GLY A 119 -9.86 3.33 1.46
CA GLY A 119 -10.14 3.15 2.89
C GLY A 119 -11.61 2.80 3.14
N LEU A 120 -12.18 1.91 2.35
CA LEU A 120 -13.57 1.40 2.38
C LEU A 120 -14.64 2.42 1.95
N LYS A 121 -14.26 3.53 1.25
CA LYS A 121 -15.19 4.64 0.98
C LYS A 121 -15.66 4.72 -0.48
N TYR A 122 -14.95 4.11 -1.42
CA TYR A 122 -15.30 4.22 -2.84
C TYR A 122 -16.50 3.34 -3.20
N ASP A 123 -16.44 2.06 -2.85
CA ASP A 123 -17.51 1.11 -3.10
C ASP A 123 -18.29 0.85 -1.80
N LYS A 124 -19.58 1.17 -1.80
CA LYS A 124 -20.45 1.04 -0.62
C LYS A 124 -20.60 -0.41 -0.14
N GLU A 125 -20.47 -1.39 -1.05
CA GLU A 125 -20.54 -2.81 -0.70
C GLU A 125 -19.23 -3.33 -0.05
N MET A 126 -18.15 -2.57 -0.08
CA MET A 126 -16.87 -3.00 0.47
C MET A 126 -16.96 -3.31 1.97
N VAL A 127 -17.67 -2.48 2.74
CA VAL A 127 -17.90 -2.70 4.18
C VAL A 127 -18.60 -4.04 4.44
N ARG A 128 -19.56 -4.44 3.58
CA ARG A 128 -20.26 -5.71 3.67
C ARG A 128 -19.32 -6.89 3.38
N ILE A 129 -18.46 -6.77 2.37
CA ILE A 129 -17.46 -7.79 2.06
C ILE A 129 -16.48 -7.96 3.23
N VAL A 130 -15.91 -6.86 3.73
CA VAL A 130 -15.00 -6.87 4.88
C VAL A 130 -15.67 -7.48 6.12
N SER A 131 -16.95 -7.17 6.38
CA SER A 131 -17.73 -7.73 7.49
C SER A 131 -18.00 -9.23 7.34
N LYS A 132 -18.07 -9.74 6.11
CA LYS A 132 -18.31 -11.16 5.84
C LYS A 132 -17.05 -12.01 5.96
N PHE A 133 -15.92 -11.53 5.42
CA PHE A 133 -14.69 -12.30 5.30
C PHE A 133 -13.68 -12.03 6.41
N HIS A 134 -13.80 -10.90 7.13
CA HIS A 134 -12.89 -10.47 8.18
C HIS A 134 -11.39 -10.50 7.80
N PRO A 135 -10.99 -10.00 6.62
CA PRO A 135 -9.58 -9.97 6.24
C PRO A 135 -8.77 -9.06 7.17
N SER A 136 -7.44 -9.14 7.12
CA SER A 136 -6.61 -8.01 7.51
C SER A 136 -6.78 -6.88 6.51
N VAL A 137 -6.76 -5.61 6.96
CA VAL A 137 -7.00 -4.48 6.06
C VAL A 137 -5.87 -3.45 6.11
N VAL A 138 -5.51 -2.93 4.94
CA VAL A 138 -4.70 -1.72 4.79
C VAL A 138 -5.64 -0.61 4.32
N LEU A 139 -5.80 0.43 5.13
CA LEU A 139 -6.74 1.52 4.92
C LEU A 139 -6.00 2.78 4.53
N CYS A 140 -6.17 3.21 3.26
CA CYS A 140 -5.55 4.44 2.79
C CYS A 140 -6.40 5.68 3.14
N ALA A 141 -5.71 6.81 3.31
CA ALA A 141 -6.34 8.10 3.52
C ALA A 141 -6.98 8.60 2.22
N TYR A 142 -8.29 8.44 2.10
CA TYR A 142 -9.05 8.87 0.93
C TYR A 142 -10.28 9.68 1.32
N GLY A 143 -10.57 10.72 0.52
CA GLY A 143 -11.76 11.54 0.65
C GLY A 143 -12.26 12.05 -0.69
N ASN A 144 -13.57 12.14 -0.84
CA ASN A 144 -14.26 12.65 -2.04
C ASN A 144 -14.50 14.17 -2.02
N LYS A 145 -14.18 14.84 -0.92
CA LYS A 145 -14.28 16.31 -0.77
C LYS A 145 -12.92 16.96 -1.00
N ILE A 146 -12.95 18.22 -1.45
CA ILE A 146 -11.72 19.02 -1.60
C ILE A 146 -11.20 19.38 -0.20
N LEU A 147 -9.93 19.11 0.06
CA LEU A 147 -9.29 19.44 1.33
C LEU A 147 -8.47 20.73 1.23
N SER A 148 -8.49 21.49 2.31
CA SER A 148 -7.72 22.74 2.50
C SER A 148 -7.26 22.85 3.95
N GLY A 149 -6.48 23.87 4.28
CA GLY A 149 -5.99 24.09 5.64
C GLY A 149 -4.84 23.15 6.03
N ASP A 150 -4.87 22.60 7.23
CA ASP A 150 -3.88 21.63 7.73
C ASP A 150 -4.12 20.25 7.11
N LEU A 151 -3.35 19.91 6.07
CA LEU A 151 -3.52 18.66 5.35
C LEU A 151 -3.07 17.43 6.15
N LEU A 152 -2.12 17.54 7.09
CA LEU A 152 -1.75 16.42 7.96
C LEU A 152 -2.90 16.05 8.90
N LEU A 153 -3.54 17.05 9.48
CA LEU A 153 -4.73 16.84 10.32
C LEU A 153 -5.90 16.28 9.51
N GLN A 154 -6.12 16.78 8.28
CA GLN A 154 -7.16 16.24 7.39
C GLN A 154 -6.88 14.78 7.01
N THR A 155 -5.63 14.44 6.64
CA THR A 155 -5.20 13.05 6.38
C THR A 155 -5.50 12.14 7.56
N LYS A 156 -5.18 12.60 8.79
CA LYS A 156 -5.50 11.84 10.02
C LYS A 156 -7.02 11.62 10.18
N ARG A 157 -7.85 12.63 9.93
CA ARG A 157 -9.32 12.50 10.00
C ARG A 157 -9.86 11.50 8.97
N LEU A 158 -9.30 11.49 7.76
CA LEU A 158 -9.66 10.50 6.74
C LEU A 158 -9.35 9.07 7.18
N LEU A 159 -8.19 8.85 7.80
CA LEU A 159 -7.81 7.56 8.36
C LEU A 159 -8.73 7.16 9.53
N GLN A 160 -9.06 8.09 10.43
CA GLN A 160 -9.98 7.84 11.53
C GLN A 160 -11.34 7.35 11.03
N SER A 161 -11.90 8.02 10.02
CA SER A 161 -13.16 7.59 9.40
C SER A 161 -13.07 6.18 8.80
N SER A 162 -11.97 5.83 8.12
CA SER A 162 -11.75 4.48 7.59
C SER A 162 -11.64 3.42 8.69
N ILE A 163 -10.95 3.74 9.79
CA ILE A 163 -10.83 2.86 10.97
C ILE A 163 -12.20 2.62 11.61
N GLU A 164 -13.02 3.66 11.74
CA GLU A 164 -14.39 3.55 12.27
C GLU A 164 -15.25 2.64 11.39
N MET A 165 -15.17 2.76 10.06
CA MET A 165 -15.86 1.88 9.11
C MET A 165 -15.40 0.42 9.27
N ALA A 166 -14.08 0.17 9.34
CA ALA A 166 -13.56 -1.18 9.53
C ALA A 166 -13.98 -1.78 10.88
N ARG A 167 -13.99 -0.99 11.94
CA ARG A 167 -14.46 -1.42 13.27
C ARG A 167 -15.97 -1.73 13.28
N SER A 168 -16.78 -0.91 12.61
CA SER A 168 -18.22 -1.18 12.45
C SER A 168 -18.48 -2.48 11.66
N ALA A 169 -17.59 -2.80 10.73
CA ALA A 169 -17.56 -4.09 10.02
C ALA A 169 -16.97 -5.24 10.86
N LYS A 170 -16.76 -5.05 12.17
CA LYS A 170 -16.22 -6.03 13.13
C LYS A 170 -14.80 -6.50 12.85
N ILE A 171 -14.01 -5.74 12.10
CA ILE A 171 -12.58 -6.00 11.96
C ILE A 171 -11.89 -5.72 13.30
N LYS A 172 -11.10 -6.69 13.76
CA LYS A 172 -10.32 -6.54 14.99
C LYS A 172 -9.28 -5.42 14.83
N PRO A 173 -9.12 -4.52 15.79
CA PRO A 173 -8.10 -3.46 15.73
C PRO A 173 -6.69 -3.98 15.42
N SER A 174 -6.38 -5.21 15.88
CA SER A 174 -5.11 -5.87 15.60
C SER A 174 -4.86 -6.19 14.11
N ASN A 175 -5.92 -6.24 13.30
CA ASN A 175 -5.87 -6.59 11.87
C ASN A 175 -5.99 -5.34 10.96
N ILE A 176 -5.91 -4.14 11.54
CA ILE A 176 -5.98 -2.87 10.81
C ILE A 176 -4.57 -2.28 10.69
N THR A 177 -4.18 -1.94 9.48
CA THR A 177 -2.99 -1.16 9.12
C THR A 177 -3.44 0.10 8.41
N ILE A 178 -2.76 1.22 8.58
CA ILE A 178 -3.08 2.50 7.95
C ILE A 178 -2.02 2.90 6.94
N ASP A 179 -2.44 3.54 5.83
CA ASP A 179 -1.57 4.16 4.84
C ASP A 179 -1.97 5.65 4.70
N PRO A 180 -1.10 6.61 5.01
CA PRO A 180 -1.39 8.03 4.84
C PRO A 180 -1.46 8.48 3.37
N ALA A 181 -1.40 7.57 2.41
CA ALA A 181 -1.67 7.75 0.97
C ALA A 181 -0.73 8.73 0.25
N ILE A 182 0.58 8.67 0.53
CA ILE A 182 1.59 9.43 -0.22
C ILE A 182 1.40 9.18 -1.73
N GLY A 183 1.34 10.25 -2.52
CA GLY A 183 1.14 10.17 -3.96
C GLY A 183 -0.31 10.21 -4.43
N PHE A 184 -1.29 10.25 -3.53
CA PHE A 184 -2.72 10.23 -3.85
C PHE A 184 -3.49 11.50 -3.49
N PHE A 185 -2.83 12.53 -2.99
CA PHE A 185 -3.38 13.87 -2.83
C PHE A 185 -2.97 14.71 -4.05
N ARG A 186 -3.95 15.20 -4.84
CA ARG A 186 -3.68 15.90 -6.10
C ARG A 186 -4.65 17.06 -6.29
N LYS A 187 -4.24 18.08 -7.07
CA LYS A 187 -5.14 19.17 -7.52
C LYS A 187 -6.13 18.67 -8.56
N ALA A 188 -5.70 17.73 -9.41
CA ALA A 188 -6.52 17.10 -10.45
C ALA A 188 -6.01 15.69 -10.72
N GLY A 189 -6.86 14.82 -11.24
CA GLY A 189 -6.54 13.46 -11.65
C GLY A 189 -7.41 12.99 -12.81
N LYS A 190 -7.03 11.86 -13.41
CA LYS A 190 -7.72 11.22 -14.55
C LYS A 190 -8.59 10.02 -14.14
N ASN A 191 -8.57 9.67 -12.89
CA ASN A 191 -9.39 8.61 -12.29
C ASN A 191 -9.93 9.07 -10.94
N PRO A 192 -10.89 8.37 -10.30
CA PRO A 192 -11.50 8.81 -9.04
C PRO A 192 -10.67 8.49 -7.78
N PHE A 193 -9.55 7.78 -7.91
CA PHE A 193 -8.81 7.21 -6.77
C PHE A 193 -7.76 8.17 -6.18
N TYR A 194 -8.14 9.44 -6.00
CA TYR A 194 -7.30 10.43 -5.34
C TYR A 194 -8.14 11.39 -4.50
N THR A 195 -7.52 11.99 -3.51
CA THR A 195 -8.13 13.05 -2.70
C THR A 195 -7.75 14.41 -3.27
N LYS A 196 -8.75 15.23 -3.61
CA LYS A 196 -8.52 16.57 -4.16
C LYS A 196 -8.06 17.54 -3.09
N ILE A 197 -6.98 18.28 -3.35
CA ILE A 197 -6.43 19.28 -2.45
C ILE A 197 -6.19 20.61 -3.17
N THR A 198 -6.22 21.72 -2.41
CA THR A 198 -5.92 23.07 -2.94
C THR A 198 -4.45 23.43 -2.83
N LYS A 199 -3.71 22.81 -1.91
CA LYS A 199 -2.29 23.06 -1.66
C LYS A 199 -1.35 22.31 -2.60
N ASP A 200 -0.05 22.53 -2.45
CA ASP A 200 0.97 21.79 -3.21
C ASP A 200 1.03 20.33 -2.76
N TRP A 201 0.71 19.43 -3.69
CA TRP A 201 0.72 17.99 -3.45
C TRP A 201 2.12 17.45 -3.14
N PHE A 202 3.14 18.05 -3.75
CA PHE A 202 4.52 17.62 -3.54
C PHE A 202 4.98 17.91 -2.12
N GLN A 203 4.71 19.13 -1.62
CA GLN A 203 5.00 19.49 -0.24
C GLN A 203 4.21 18.60 0.73
N HIS A 204 2.96 18.28 0.43
CA HIS A 204 2.15 17.40 1.28
C HIS A 204 2.71 15.96 1.33
N ASP A 205 3.14 15.40 0.18
CA ASP A 205 3.79 14.08 0.15
C ASP A 205 5.06 14.07 1.05
N LEU A 206 5.87 15.14 1.01
CA LEU A 206 7.05 15.30 1.88
C LEU A 206 6.66 15.46 3.36
N ASP A 207 5.63 16.26 3.65
CA ASP A 207 5.17 16.49 5.02
C ASP A 207 4.65 15.21 5.67
N ILE A 208 3.93 14.36 4.93
CA ILE A 208 3.54 13.04 5.43
C ILE A 208 4.78 12.23 5.80
N LEU A 209 5.76 12.12 4.90
CA LEU A 209 6.96 11.31 5.10
C LEU A 209 7.79 11.80 6.31
N ARG A 210 7.91 13.13 6.49
CA ARG A 210 8.59 13.76 7.62
C ARG A 210 7.89 13.52 8.95
N ASN A 211 6.55 13.44 8.93
CA ASN A 211 5.70 13.45 10.13
C ASN A 211 5.01 12.10 10.40
N LEU A 212 5.59 10.95 10.04
CA LEU A 212 4.96 9.64 10.29
C LEU A 212 4.65 9.40 11.77
N ARG A 213 5.47 9.95 12.68
CA ARG A 213 5.22 9.89 14.13
C ARG A 213 3.92 10.55 14.55
N PHE A 214 3.41 11.52 13.78
CA PHE A 214 2.09 12.12 14.02
C PHE A 214 0.96 11.09 13.84
N PHE A 215 1.08 10.21 12.83
CA PHE A 215 0.13 9.14 12.57
C PHE A 215 0.32 7.96 13.52
N LYS A 216 1.53 7.73 14.05
CA LYS A 216 1.77 6.71 15.09
C LYS A 216 0.95 6.89 16.37
N LYS A 217 0.55 8.13 16.68
CA LYS A 217 -0.35 8.45 17.81
C LYS A 217 -1.76 7.86 17.65
N MET A 218 -2.08 7.28 16.49
CA MET A 218 -3.35 6.57 16.27
C MET A 218 -3.29 5.11 16.76
N ASP A 219 -2.11 4.62 17.13
CA ASP A 219 -1.85 3.26 17.64
C ASP A 219 -2.18 2.13 16.63
N TYR A 220 -1.95 2.39 15.35
CA TYR A 220 -2.03 1.40 14.27
C TYR A 220 -0.70 1.28 13.53
N PRO A 221 -0.36 0.09 12.98
CA PRO A 221 0.77 -0.06 12.07
C PRO A 221 0.64 0.88 10.88
N ILE A 222 1.77 1.43 10.42
CA ILE A 222 1.83 2.31 9.26
C ILE A 222 2.49 1.58 8.10
N LEU A 223 1.76 1.44 6.99
CA LEU A 223 2.31 1.05 5.70
C LEU A 223 2.68 2.30 4.91
N ILE A 224 3.83 2.27 4.25
CA ILE A 224 4.30 3.34 3.35
C ILE A 224 4.64 2.74 2.00
N SER A 225 4.08 3.35 0.96
CA SER A 225 4.35 3.03 -0.43
C SER A 225 4.88 4.27 -1.15
N VAL A 226 6.20 4.35 -1.31
CA VAL A 226 6.88 5.48 -2.00
C VAL A 226 7.62 5.06 -3.25
N SER A 227 7.75 3.76 -3.48
CA SER A 227 8.50 3.18 -4.60
C SER A 227 8.09 3.76 -5.95
N ASN A 228 9.06 4.36 -6.65
CA ASN A 228 8.97 4.95 -7.98
C ASN A 228 7.92 6.07 -8.15
N LYS A 229 7.41 6.66 -7.06
CA LYS A 229 6.36 7.69 -7.10
C LYS A 229 6.84 9.02 -7.67
N SER A 230 5.88 9.80 -8.17
CA SER A 230 6.13 11.06 -8.90
C SER A 230 6.83 12.14 -8.08
N PHE A 231 6.64 12.18 -6.75
CA PHE A 231 7.32 13.14 -5.89
C PHE A 231 8.84 12.90 -5.85
N ILE A 232 9.28 11.62 -5.89
CA ILE A 232 10.70 11.27 -6.01
C ILE A 232 11.24 11.76 -7.35
N GLY A 233 10.53 11.47 -8.46
CA GLY A 233 10.93 11.95 -9.78
C GLY A 233 11.08 13.46 -9.85
N LYS A 234 10.20 14.22 -9.15
CA LYS A 234 10.31 15.68 -9.04
C LYS A 234 11.53 16.12 -8.24
N MET A 235 11.93 15.39 -7.18
CA MET A 235 13.11 15.72 -6.39
C MET A 235 14.44 15.53 -7.13
N ILE A 236 14.53 14.47 -7.95
CA ILE A 236 15.79 14.07 -8.60
C ILE A 236 15.78 14.33 -10.12
N ASP A 237 14.77 15.06 -10.61
CA ASP A 237 14.56 15.39 -12.03
C ASP A 237 14.53 14.13 -12.95
N LYS A 238 13.79 13.10 -12.53
CA LYS A 238 13.62 11.86 -13.31
C LYS A 238 12.16 11.66 -13.71
N LYS A 239 11.90 11.76 -15.03
CA LYS A 239 10.55 11.58 -15.58
C LYS A 239 10.14 10.11 -15.60
N ASP A 240 11.04 9.21 -16.04
CA ASP A 240 10.77 7.79 -16.09
C ASP A 240 10.77 7.17 -14.68
N PRO A 241 9.72 6.44 -14.27
CA PRO A 241 9.69 5.73 -13.00
C PRO A 241 10.83 4.72 -12.81
N SER A 242 11.36 4.14 -13.91
CA SER A 242 12.46 3.18 -13.84
C SER A 242 13.78 3.78 -13.37
N ASP A 243 13.95 5.10 -13.48
CA ASP A 243 15.15 5.83 -13.07
C ASP A 243 15.11 6.30 -11.60
N ARG A 244 14.03 5.95 -10.87
CA ARG A 244 13.78 6.46 -9.51
C ARG A 244 14.18 5.49 -8.40
N ILE A 245 14.82 4.38 -8.73
CA ILE A 245 15.12 3.31 -7.75
C ILE A 245 15.92 3.84 -6.55
N TYR A 246 17.02 4.53 -6.77
CA TYR A 246 17.86 5.05 -5.68
C TYR A 246 17.12 6.07 -4.79
N GLY A 247 16.35 6.97 -5.41
CA GLY A 247 15.51 7.91 -4.68
C GLY A 247 14.40 7.19 -3.88
N SER A 248 13.85 6.11 -4.42
CA SER A 248 12.86 5.28 -3.74
C SER A 248 13.45 4.62 -2.49
N ILE A 249 14.61 3.99 -2.62
CA ILE A 249 15.33 3.32 -1.52
C ILE A 249 15.65 4.31 -0.39
N VAL A 250 16.15 5.52 -0.73
CA VAL A 250 16.39 6.58 0.26
C VAL A 250 15.10 7.00 0.96
N ALA A 251 14.00 7.21 0.22
CA ALA A 251 12.71 7.58 0.80
C ALA A 251 12.12 6.47 1.68
N GLU A 252 12.30 5.20 1.33
CA GLU A 252 11.91 4.03 2.12
C GLU A 252 12.71 3.95 3.43
N ALA A 253 14.03 4.16 3.38
CA ALA A 253 14.88 4.23 4.58
C ALA A 253 14.44 5.36 5.53
N ILE A 254 14.14 6.55 4.99
CA ILE A 254 13.60 7.69 5.75
C ILE A 254 12.25 7.32 6.38
N ALA A 255 11.36 6.63 5.65
CA ALA A 255 10.08 6.17 6.18
C ALA A 255 10.28 5.24 7.40
N VAL A 256 11.23 4.30 7.32
CA VAL A 256 11.57 3.40 8.44
C VAL A 256 12.06 4.17 9.65
N ILE A 257 13.00 5.10 9.47
CA ILE A 257 13.54 5.95 10.56
C ILE A 257 12.41 6.77 11.21
N ASN A 258 11.46 7.24 10.41
CA ASN A 258 10.32 8.04 10.87
C ASN A 258 9.17 7.20 11.45
N GLY A 259 9.23 5.87 11.39
CA GLY A 259 8.32 4.99 12.10
C GLY A 259 7.37 4.16 11.23
N ALA A 260 7.64 3.97 9.95
CA ALA A 260 6.93 2.98 9.14
C ALA A 260 7.11 1.57 9.71
N ASP A 261 6.07 0.76 9.62
CA ASP A 261 6.07 -0.64 10.06
C ASP A 261 6.11 -1.60 8.87
N ILE A 262 5.62 -1.16 7.71
CA ILE A 262 5.58 -1.93 6.48
C ILE A 262 6.01 -1.03 5.33
N ILE A 263 6.91 -1.51 4.47
CA ILE A 263 7.30 -0.85 3.23
C ILE A 263 6.72 -1.64 2.06
N ARG A 264 5.88 -0.98 1.24
CA ARG A 264 5.33 -1.54 0.01
C ARG A 264 6.15 -1.06 -1.18
N THR A 265 6.78 -2.00 -1.88
CA THR A 265 7.83 -1.69 -2.88
C THR A 265 7.77 -2.58 -4.13
N HIS A 266 8.33 -2.06 -5.24
CA HIS A 266 8.59 -2.84 -6.46
C HIS A 266 9.97 -3.53 -6.45
N ASN A 267 10.88 -3.12 -5.57
CA ASN A 267 12.30 -3.50 -5.55
C ASN A 267 12.62 -4.18 -4.22
N VAL A 268 12.13 -5.43 -4.05
CA VAL A 268 12.16 -6.14 -2.75
C VAL A 268 13.58 -6.27 -2.23
N LYS A 269 14.53 -6.72 -3.04
CA LYS A 269 15.93 -6.94 -2.65
C LYS A 269 16.59 -5.68 -2.12
N GLU A 270 16.56 -4.59 -2.90
CA GLU A 270 17.18 -3.32 -2.53
C GLU A 270 16.49 -2.68 -1.31
N THR A 271 15.17 -2.81 -1.24
CA THR A 271 14.39 -2.37 -0.08
C THR A 271 14.77 -3.15 1.17
N LYS A 272 15.01 -4.47 1.08
CA LYS A 272 15.43 -5.31 2.21
C LYS A 272 16.73 -4.84 2.81
N ASP A 273 17.71 -4.51 1.98
CA ASP A 273 19.00 -3.98 2.42
C ASP A 273 18.82 -2.62 3.10
N ALA A 274 18.08 -1.70 2.47
CA ALA A 274 17.82 -0.37 3.02
C ALA A 274 17.06 -0.42 4.36
N VAL A 275 16.03 -1.27 4.47
CA VAL A 275 15.27 -1.49 5.70
C VAL A 275 16.18 -2.05 6.80
N SER A 276 17.04 -3.01 6.48
CA SER A 276 17.96 -3.61 7.43
C SER A 276 18.93 -2.59 8.02
N VAL A 277 19.46 -1.70 7.19
CA VAL A 277 20.31 -0.58 7.63
C VAL A 277 19.49 0.43 8.44
N ALA A 278 18.37 0.93 7.90
CA ALA A 278 17.57 2.00 8.52
C ALA A 278 17.02 1.61 9.91
N GLN A 279 16.68 0.34 10.12
CA GLN A 279 16.22 -0.17 11.42
C GLN A 279 17.26 0.03 12.52
N ARG A 280 18.56 -0.07 12.21
CA ARG A 280 19.65 0.17 13.20
C ARG A 280 19.70 1.61 13.70
N PHE A 281 19.24 2.56 12.89
CA PHE A 281 19.14 3.98 13.24
C PHE A 281 17.78 4.36 13.85
N SER A 282 16.77 3.50 13.72
CA SER A 282 15.46 3.80 14.26
C SER A 282 15.42 3.59 15.78
N LYS A 283 14.73 4.48 16.52
CA LYS A 283 14.55 4.36 17.98
C LYS A 283 13.81 3.10 18.42
N LYS A 284 13.21 2.37 17.48
CA LYS A 284 12.39 1.17 17.70
C LYS A 284 13.21 -0.02 18.24
N LEU A 285 14.48 -0.14 17.84
CA LEU A 285 15.38 -1.24 18.24
C LEU A 285 16.37 -0.88 19.34
N ARG A 286 16.49 0.40 19.75
CA ARG A 286 17.43 0.83 20.81
C ARG A 286 17.10 0.33 22.22
N LYS A 287 15.96 -0.34 22.44
CA LYS A 287 15.60 -0.93 23.74
C LYS A 287 16.22 -2.31 23.97
N ASN A 288 16.90 -2.89 22.99
CA ASN A 288 17.50 -4.23 23.07
C ASN A 288 19.02 -4.23 22.78
N LEU A 289 19.67 -3.08 22.81
CA LEU A 289 21.12 -2.86 22.84
C LEU A 289 21.46 -2.10 24.12
#